data_8df7a730578a20460b0f8ac5375e0348
#
_entry.id   8df7a730578a20460b0f8ac5375e0348
#
_cell.length_a   1.000
_cell.length_b   1.000
_cell.length_c   1.000
_cell.angle_alpha   90.00
_cell.angle_beta   90.00
_cell.angle_gamma   90.00
#
_symmetry.space_group_name_H-M   'P 1'
#
loop_
_entity.id
_entity.type
_entity.pdbx_description
1 polymer ?
#
loop_
_entity_poly.entity_id
_entity_poly.type
_entity_poly.pdbx_seq_one_letter_code
_entity_poly.pdbx_strand_id
1 'polypeptide(L)'
;MQRDAEQRDAGQRDARDWLIFTPHDVDLTRSPLAGQIDAETFVLGAFNPGLTRMPGGNLLMMVRVAEALRDPVRDGRAHAIRWDEGHFTLDSWPADDVDLSDPRVIAITRNGQRSIALTSLSWLLPVELTPDGSAIVAVHYDRAIAPRASFQCQGVEDPRISKVGDRWLMTTCSVGPERQCTTLYTSGDAVDWTLEGIVLDHQNKDMLIFEGLVDGRYWAQTRPLGDIYFAYPPGSPWRSGPSINLASSPDGLHWKPSDAPGLRPRADSPVSARMGGGAPPILTPHGWLSLWHGVEPNDSVGIYRTYWTLLDAHDPAIILHDPRVPLIEAAPALTDALSDRIYLRDIVFTTGIVEDGDHYLVASGEVDLACRLTRIAKSTFTR
;
A
#
# COMPACT_ATOMS: atom_id res chain seq x y z
N MET A 1 5.22 5.67 32.70
CA MET A 1 5.76 6.84 31.95
C MET A 1 7.26 6.77 31.71
N GLN A 2 8.14 6.63 32.72
CA GLN A 2 9.59 6.53 32.49
C GLN A 2 10.00 5.18 31.84
N ARG A 3 9.41 4.05 32.22
CA ARG A 3 9.65 2.74 31.58
C ARG A 3 9.17 2.66 30.12
N ASP A 4 8.07 3.34 29.78
CA ASP A 4 7.55 3.38 28.43
C ASP A 4 8.41 4.26 27.49
N ALA A 5 9.06 5.28 28.05
CA ALA A 5 10.02 6.12 27.31
C ALA A 5 11.33 5.36 27.06
N GLU A 6 11.82 4.57 28.04
CA GLU A 6 13.02 3.73 27.87
C GLU A 6 12.81 2.57 26.91
N GLN A 7 11.60 1.97 26.86
CA GLN A 7 11.25 0.95 25.87
C GLN A 7 11.12 1.51 24.45
N ARG A 8 10.59 2.74 24.30
CA ARG A 8 10.58 3.46 23.01
C ARG A 8 11.99 3.74 22.51
N ASP A 9 12.90 4.15 23.40
CA ASP A 9 14.28 4.49 23.06
C ASP A 9 15.14 3.24 22.70
N ALA A 10 14.84 2.08 23.26
CA ALA A 10 15.56 0.83 22.96
C ALA A 10 15.21 0.24 21.57
N GLY A 11 13.93 0.29 21.15
CA GLY A 11 13.50 -0.22 19.85
C GLY A 11 13.93 0.67 18.67
N GLN A 12 14.16 1.97 18.89
CA GLN A 12 14.60 2.92 17.87
C GLN A 12 16.12 2.91 17.65
N ARG A 13 16.92 2.39 18.58
CA ARG A 13 18.41 2.48 18.52
C ARG A 13 19.04 1.59 17.43
N ASP A 14 18.35 0.56 16.96
CA ASP A 14 18.85 -0.35 15.93
C ASP A 14 18.18 -0.21 14.56
N ALA A 15 17.23 0.72 14.40
CA ALA A 15 16.60 1.00 13.12
C ALA A 15 17.46 1.96 12.28
N ARG A 16 17.77 1.54 11.05
CA ARG A 16 18.40 2.40 10.06
C ARG A 16 17.40 2.69 8.95
N ASP A 17 17.12 3.96 8.73
CA ASP A 17 16.18 4.46 7.73
C ASP A 17 16.89 5.19 6.60
N TRP A 18 16.47 4.97 5.36
CA TRP A 18 16.93 5.77 4.21
C TRP A 18 15.87 5.81 3.10
N LEU A 19 15.86 6.88 2.31
CA LEU A 19 15.14 6.88 1.04
C LEU A 19 15.97 6.17 -0.02
N ILE A 20 15.34 5.25 -0.76
CA ILE A 20 16.01 4.47 -1.81
C ILE A 20 15.55 4.87 -3.21
N PHE A 21 14.32 5.40 -3.34
CA PHE A 21 13.76 5.82 -4.62
C PHE A 21 12.81 6.99 -4.41
N THR A 22 12.93 8.00 -5.27
CA THR A 22 12.20 9.27 -5.16
C THR A 22 11.56 9.65 -6.49
N PRO A 23 10.69 10.65 -6.55
CA PRO A 23 10.17 11.17 -7.82
C PRO A 23 11.26 11.63 -8.82
N HIS A 24 12.45 12.01 -8.33
CA HIS A 24 13.56 12.43 -9.18
C HIS A 24 14.23 11.28 -9.92
N ASP A 25 14.03 10.04 -9.46
CA ASP A 25 14.62 8.84 -10.07
C ASP A 25 13.75 8.28 -11.21
N VAL A 26 12.55 8.87 -11.43
CA VAL A 26 11.62 8.44 -12.48
C VAL A 26 11.88 9.22 -13.78
N ASP A 27 12.19 8.51 -14.85
CA ASP A 27 12.31 9.06 -16.21
C ASP A 27 10.94 8.99 -16.93
N LEU A 28 10.22 10.11 -16.96
CA LEU A 28 8.90 10.18 -17.61
C LEU A 28 8.96 10.03 -19.14
N THR A 29 10.11 10.18 -19.78
CA THR A 29 10.21 9.88 -21.22
C THR A 29 10.02 8.40 -21.53
N ARG A 30 10.12 7.55 -20.50
CA ARG A 30 9.90 6.09 -20.54
C ARG A 30 8.61 5.67 -19.81
N SER A 31 7.80 6.64 -19.37
CA SER A 31 6.48 6.37 -18.77
C SER A 31 5.54 5.67 -19.73
N PRO A 32 4.64 4.80 -19.27
CA PRO A 32 3.55 4.26 -20.08
C PRO A 32 2.66 5.33 -20.73
N LEU A 33 2.63 6.55 -20.17
CA LEU A 33 1.83 7.68 -20.69
C LEU A 33 2.59 8.52 -21.73
N ALA A 34 3.90 8.30 -21.87
CA ALA A 34 4.76 9.13 -22.73
C ALA A 34 4.24 9.19 -24.18
N GLY A 35 3.94 10.40 -24.68
CA GLY A 35 3.44 10.61 -26.03
C GLY A 35 2.01 10.15 -26.31
N GLN A 36 1.25 9.72 -25.28
CA GLN A 36 -0.14 9.26 -25.44
C GLN A 36 -1.18 10.32 -25.10
N ILE A 37 -0.85 11.32 -24.31
CA ILE A 37 -1.74 12.44 -23.95
C ILE A 37 -1.13 13.77 -24.37
N ASP A 38 -1.97 14.71 -24.80
CA ASP A 38 -1.57 16.08 -25.17
C ASP A 38 -1.60 16.98 -23.93
N ALA A 39 -0.72 16.67 -22.96
CA ALA A 39 -0.53 17.45 -21.75
C ALA A 39 0.80 17.12 -21.09
N GLU A 40 1.41 18.12 -20.45
CA GLU A 40 2.61 17.91 -19.64
C GLU A 40 2.25 17.21 -18.33
N THR A 41 2.99 16.15 -18.00
CA THR A 41 2.87 15.42 -16.75
C THR A 41 4.08 15.62 -15.85
N PHE A 42 3.91 15.27 -14.59
CA PHE A 42 5.00 15.18 -13.62
C PHE A 42 4.78 14.02 -12.66
N VAL A 43 5.84 13.56 -12.02
CA VAL A 43 5.74 12.54 -10.97
C VAL A 43 5.28 13.20 -9.70
N LEU A 44 4.03 12.96 -9.28
CA LEU A 44 3.51 13.44 -8.00
C LEU A 44 4.18 12.71 -6.83
N GLY A 45 4.41 11.40 -6.98
CA GLY A 45 5.10 10.56 -6.01
C GLY A 45 5.56 9.23 -6.60
N ALA A 46 6.58 8.63 -5.97
CA ALA A 46 7.07 7.28 -6.26
C ALA A 46 7.20 6.54 -4.91
N PHE A 47 6.19 5.77 -4.51
CA PHE A 47 5.97 5.35 -3.12
C PHE A 47 5.26 4.00 -3.01
N ASN A 48 4.96 3.55 -1.79
CA ASN A 48 4.22 2.32 -1.44
C ASN A 48 4.76 1.08 -2.18
N PRO A 49 6.08 0.77 -2.08
CA PRO A 49 6.68 -0.27 -2.90
C PRO A 49 6.41 -1.66 -2.34
N GLY A 50 5.92 -2.59 -3.17
CA GLY A 50 6.04 -4.02 -2.88
C GLY A 50 7.50 -4.44 -2.89
N LEU A 51 7.91 -5.36 -2.00
CA LEU A 51 9.30 -5.80 -1.90
C LEU A 51 9.37 -7.32 -1.84
N THR A 52 10.30 -7.92 -2.58
CA THR A 52 10.58 -9.36 -2.50
C THR A 52 12.02 -9.66 -2.89
N ARG A 53 12.51 -10.85 -2.52
CA ARG A 53 13.82 -11.34 -2.95
C ARG A 53 13.68 -12.18 -4.22
N MET A 54 14.45 -11.84 -5.24
CA MET A 54 14.54 -12.58 -6.50
C MET A 54 15.39 -13.85 -6.36
N PRO A 55 15.27 -14.81 -7.29
CA PRO A 55 16.10 -16.03 -7.27
C PRO A 55 17.61 -15.76 -7.26
N GLY A 56 18.06 -14.68 -7.90
CA GLY A 56 19.47 -14.26 -7.96
C GLY A 56 20.01 -13.60 -6.68
N GLY A 57 19.16 -13.40 -5.66
CA GLY A 57 19.53 -12.80 -4.39
C GLY A 57 19.34 -11.28 -4.29
N ASN A 58 19.26 -10.56 -5.41
CA ASN A 58 18.88 -9.15 -5.46
C ASN A 58 17.41 -8.98 -5.00
N LEU A 59 17.04 -7.76 -4.64
CA LEU A 59 15.66 -7.44 -4.30
C LEU A 59 14.95 -6.86 -5.52
N LEU A 60 13.69 -7.24 -5.70
CA LEU A 60 12.75 -6.51 -6.53
C LEU A 60 11.91 -5.60 -5.65
N MET A 61 11.92 -4.33 -5.95
CA MET A 61 11.03 -3.32 -5.39
C MET A 61 10.06 -2.88 -6.49
N MET A 62 8.76 -3.20 -6.34
CA MET A 62 7.71 -2.78 -7.26
C MET A 62 7.15 -1.45 -6.79
N VAL A 63 7.58 -0.36 -7.40
CA VAL A 63 7.25 1.01 -6.97
C VAL A 63 5.94 1.47 -7.60
N ARG A 64 5.01 2.00 -6.80
CA ARG A 64 3.88 2.78 -7.31
C ARG A 64 4.38 4.16 -7.75
N VAL A 65 4.20 4.49 -9.01
CA VAL A 65 4.42 5.82 -9.56
C VAL A 65 3.08 6.48 -9.77
N ALA A 66 2.84 7.60 -9.11
CA ALA A 66 1.67 8.45 -9.33
C ALA A 66 2.05 9.58 -10.30
N GLU A 67 1.53 9.52 -11.51
CA GLU A 67 1.77 10.51 -12.57
C GLU A 67 0.57 11.43 -12.71
N ALA A 68 0.78 12.73 -12.60
CA ALA A 68 -0.26 13.74 -12.57
C ALA A 68 -0.06 14.79 -13.66
N LEU A 69 -1.12 15.47 -14.04
CA LEU A 69 -1.05 16.62 -14.93
C LEU A 69 -0.38 17.80 -14.22
N ARG A 70 0.58 18.47 -14.87
CA ARG A 70 1.22 19.67 -14.33
C ARG A 70 0.23 20.83 -14.18
N ASP A 71 -0.68 20.96 -15.11
CA ASP A 71 -1.78 21.93 -15.10
C ASP A 71 -3.13 21.20 -15.26
N PRO A 72 -3.70 20.69 -14.12
CA PRO A 72 -4.95 19.95 -14.18
C PRO A 72 -6.17 20.82 -14.40
N VAL A 73 -6.08 22.14 -14.17
CA VAL A 73 -7.17 23.09 -14.41
C VAL A 73 -6.75 24.10 -15.47
N ARG A 74 -7.29 23.95 -16.67
CA ARG A 74 -7.00 24.82 -17.80
C ARG A 74 -8.27 25.10 -18.62
N ASP A 75 -8.34 26.25 -19.23
CA ASP A 75 -9.48 26.71 -20.08
C ASP A 75 -10.83 26.56 -19.37
N GLY A 76 -10.88 26.86 -18.04
CA GLY A 76 -12.09 26.75 -17.22
C GLY A 76 -12.57 25.32 -16.99
N ARG A 77 -11.70 24.32 -17.18
CA ARG A 77 -12.03 22.91 -17.00
C ARG A 77 -10.98 22.19 -16.12
N ALA A 78 -11.44 21.30 -15.26
CA ALA A 78 -10.59 20.35 -14.53
C ALA A 78 -10.44 19.06 -15.35
N HIS A 79 -9.23 18.51 -15.37
CA HIS A 79 -8.87 17.33 -16.17
C HIS A 79 -8.31 16.23 -15.30
N ALA A 80 -8.60 14.97 -15.67
CA ALA A 80 -8.00 13.76 -15.08
C ALA A 80 -7.56 12.80 -16.19
N ILE A 81 -6.50 12.08 -15.93
CA ILE A 81 -5.99 11.03 -16.83
C ILE A 81 -6.80 9.75 -16.59
N ARG A 82 -7.25 9.10 -17.66
CA ARG A 82 -7.91 7.80 -17.63
C ARG A 82 -7.37 6.89 -18.73
N TRP A 83 -7.24 5.61 -18.43
CA TRP A 83 -7.02 4.59 -19.46
C TRP A 83 -8.37 4.18 -20.07
N ASP A 84 -8.41 4.05 -21.40
CA ASP A 84 -9.61 3.72 -22.15
C ASP A 84 -9.26 2.86 -23.37
N GLU A 85 -9.72 1.62 -23.37
CA GLU A 85 -9.62 0.67 -24.49
C GLU A 85 -8.26 0.64 -25.21
N GLY A 86 -7.16 0.64 -24.44
CA GLY A 86 -5.79 0.50 -24.97
C GLY A 86 -5.00 1.79 -25.12
N HIS A 87 -5.54 2.93 -24.76
CA HIS A 87 -4.85 4.22 -24.78
C HIS A 87 -5.19 5.07 -23.54
N PHE A 88 -4.40 6.11 -23.27
CA PHE A 88 -4.71 7.09 -22.24
C PHE A 88 -5.43 8.28 -22.82
N THR A 89 -6.42 8.80 -22.10
CA THR A 89 -7.25 9.94 -22.46
C THR A 89 -7.38 10.94 -21.32
N LEU A 90 -7.83 12.15 -21.63
CA LEU A 90 -8.15 13.18 -20.66
C LEU A 90 -9.66 13.35 -20.54
N ASP A 91 -10.20 12.94 -19.40
CA ASP A 91 -11.56 13.33 -19.02
C ASP A 91 -11.56 14.77 -18.52
N SER A 92 -12.68 15.51 -18.69
CA SER A 92 -12.76 16.89 -18.24
C SER A 92 -14.15 17.29 -17.79
N TRP A 93 -14.20 18.17 -16.77
CA TRP A 93 -15.41 18.76 -16.19
C TRP A 93 -15.26 20.27 -16.10
N PRO A 94 -16.36 21.07 -16.19
CA PRO A 94 -16.28 22.48 -15.87
C PRO A 94 -15.70 22.69 -14.48
N ALA A 95 -14.73 23.60 -14.32
CA ALA A 95 -14.03 23.79 -13.05
C ALA A 95 -14.97 24.26 -11.92
N ASP A 96 -16.04 25.02 -12.28
CA ASP A 96 -17.05 25.49 -11.34
C ASP A 96 -17.98 24.37 -10.83
N ASP A 97 -18.02 23.22 -11.50
CA ASP A 97 -18.89 22.09 -11.19
C ASP A 97 -18.20 21.02 -10.29
N VAL A 98 -16.93 21.24 -9.91
CA VAL A 98 -16.13 20.25 -9.18
C VAL A 98 -15.53 20.86 -7.92
N ASP A 99 -15.28 19.97 -6.92
CA ASP A 99 -14.55 20.33 -5.70
C ASP A 99 -13.11 19.75 -5.79
N LEU A 100 -12.14 20.64 -5.69
CA LEU A 100 -10.68 20.36 -5.73
C LEU A 100 -10.01 20.60 -4.38
N SER A 101 -10.76 20.63 -3.29
CA SER A 101 -10.23 20.87 -1.95
C SER A 101 -9.32 19.75 -1.44
N ASP A 102 -9.53 18.49 -1.88
CA ASP A 102 -8.62 17.37 -1.65
C ASP A 102 -7.67 17.23 -2.86
N PRO A 103 -6.34 17.40 -2.68
CA PRO A 103 -5.39 17.37 -3.79
C PRO A 103 -5.31 16.01 -4.52
N ARG A 104 -5.89 14.95 -3.96
CA ARG A 104 -5.86 13.60 -4.52
C ARG A 104 -7.03 13.30 -5.46
N VAL A 105 -8.12 14.07 -5.36
CA VAL A 105 -9.36 13.79 -6.10
C VAL A 105 -10.00 15.03 -6.67
N ILE A 106 -10.66 14.87 -7.80
CA ILE A 106 -11.64 15.79 -8.36
C ILE A 106 -13.01 15.25 -7.93
N ALA A 107 -13.69 15.92 -7.01
CA ALA A 107 -15.00 15.46 -6.55
C ALA A 107 -16.11 16.11 -7.37
N ILE A 108 -17.03 15.29 -7.89
CA ILE A 108 -18.13 15.68 -8.76
C ILE A 108 -19.43 15.32 -8.05
N THR A 109 -20.32 16.30 -7.83
CA THR A 109 -21.65 16.05 -7.26
C THR A 109 -22.72 16.34 -8.29
N ARG A 110 -23.48 15.32 -8.68
CA ARG A 110 -24.61 15.46 -9.60
C ARG A 110 -25.87 14.79 -9.00
N ASN A 111 -26.95 15.50 -8.95
CA ASN A 111 -28.23 15.00 -8.42
C ASN A 111 -28.11 14.39 -7.01
N GLY A 112 -27.24 14.97 -6.15
CA GLY A 112 -26.98 14.48 -4.81
C GLY A 112 -26.08 13.24 -4.73
N GLN A 113 -25.65 12.67 -5.84
CA GLN A 113 -24.68 11.61 -5.90
C GLN A 113 -23.27 12.19 -6.05
N ARG A 114 -22.37 11.80 -5.16
CA ARG A 114 -20.94 12.14 -5.22
C ARG A 114 -20.18 11.05 -5.96
N SER A 115 -19.39 11.45 -6.94
CA SER A 115 -18.38 10.63 -7.62
C SER A 115 -17.03 11.33 -7.57
N ILE A 116 -15.95 10.60 -7.83
CA ILE A 116 -14.59 11.16 -7.84
C ILE A 116 -13.83 10.69 -9.08
N ALA A 117 -12.93 11.55 -9.56
CA ALA A 117 -11.83 11.17 -10.42
C ALA A 117 -10.51 11.40 -9.67
N LEU A 118 -9.49 10.62 -9.97
CA LEU A 118 -8.17 10.80 -9.34
C LEU A 118 -7.40 11.91 -10.06
N THR A 119 -6.66 12.73 -9.31
CA THR A 119 -5.78 13.77 -9.85
C THR A 119 -4.50 13.23 -10.45
N SER A 120 -4.17 11.95 -10.16
CA SER A 120 -3.04 11.23 -10.73
C SER A 120 -3.46 9.84 -11.18
N LEU A 121 -2.80 9.32 -12.20
CA LEU A 121 -2.93 7.93 -12.60
C LEU A 121 -1.72 7.15 -12.09
N SER A 122 -1.97 6.05 -11.42
CA SER A 122 -0.91 5.20 -10.87
C SER A 122 -0.56 4.03 -11.80
N TRP A 123 0.73 3.77 -11.93
CA TRP A 123 1.30 2.60 -12.58
C TRP A 123 2.47 2.05 -11.74
N LEU A 124 2.93 0.82 -12.02
CA LEU A 124 3.94 0.17 -11.22
C LEU A 124 5.26 0.05 -11.99
N LEU A 125 6.37 0.41 -11.33
CA LEU A 125 7.72 0.40 -11.88
C LEU A 125 8.60 -0.60 -11.13
N PRO A 126 9.09 -1.67 -11.79
CA PRO A 126 10.04 -2.58 -11.17
C PRO A 126 11.42 -1.94 -11.04
N VAL A 127 11.95 -1.93 -9.82
CA VAL A 127 13.28 -1.42 -9.47
C VAL A 127 14.06 -2.56 -8.81
N GLU A 128 15.20 -2.92 -9.38
CA GLU A 128 16.08 -3.92 -8.81
C GLU A 128 17.09 -3.26 -7.87
N LEU A 129 17.24 -3.82 -6.67
CA LEU A 129 18.16 -3.36 -5.64
C LEU A 129 19.21 -4.41 -5.33
N THR A 130 20.33 -3.97 -4.77
CA THR A 130 21.32 -4.87 -4.14
C THR A 130 20.68 -5.77 -3.09
N PRO A 131 21.29 -6.93 -2.73
CA PRO A 131 20.71 -7.87 -1.78
C PRO A 131 20.38 -7.28 -0.41
N ASP A 132 21.08 -6.23 0.01
CA ASP A 132 20.89 -5.50 1.27
C ASP A 132 20.03 -4.24 1.15
N GLY A 133 19.53 -3.94 -0.07
CA GLY A 133 18.70 -2.77 -0.35
C GLY A 133 19.45 -1.43 -0.31
N SER A 134 20.78 -1.44 -0.29
CA SER A 134 21.58 -0.20 -0.13
C SER A 134 21.72 0.61 -1.41
N ALA A 135 21.50 0.00 -2.59
CA ALA A 135 21.68 0.66 -3.88
C ALA A 135 20.73 0.11 -4.96
N ILE A 136 20.39 0.96 -5.92
CA ILE A 136 19.66 0.59 -7.14
C ILE A 136 20.64 -0.08 -8.11
N VAL A 137 20.27 -1.25 -8.62
CA VAL A 137 20.99 -2.00 -9.64
C VAL A 137 20.45 -1.66 -11.03
N ALA A 138 19.12 -1.65 -11.18
CA ALA A 138 18.46 -1.36 -12.45
C ALA A 138 17.03 -0.85 -12.24
N VAL A 139 16.51 -0.12 -13.24
CA VAL A 139 15.11 0.32 -13.33
C VAL A 139 14.53 -0.23 -14.62
N HIS A 140 13.51 -1.09 -14.52
CA HIS A 140 12.98 -1.89 -15.63
C HIS A 140 11.70 -1.27 -16.23
N TYR A 141 11.84 -0.18 -16.98
CA TYR A 141 10.71 0.50 -17.62
C TYR A 141 9.99 -0.35 -18.67
N ASP A 142 10.70 -1.26 -19.34
CA ASP A 142 10.17 -2.21 -20.30
C ASP A 142 9.22 -3.26 -19.67
N ARG A 143 9.22 -3.34 -18.35
CA ARG A 143 8.38 -4.23 -17.53
C ARG A 143 7.42 -3.48 -16.61
N ALA A 144 7.23 -2.19 -16.85
CA ALA A 144 6.28 -1.39 -16.11
C ALA A 144 4.85 -1.95 -16.27
N ILE A 145 4.09 -1.99 -15.19
CA ILE A 145 2.71 -2.45 -15.19
C ILE A 145 1.80 -1.22 -15.19
N ALA A 146 1.20 -0.97 -16.34
CA ALA A 146 0.20 0.07 -16.54
C ALA A 146 -1.22 -0.52 -16.55
N PRO A 147 -2.27 0.31 -16.42
CA PRO A 147 -3.64 -0.10 -16.69
C PRO A 147 -3.79 -0.78 -18.05
N ARG A 148 -4.50 -1.90 -18.09
CA ARG A 148 -4.78 -2.67 -19.32
C ARG A 148 -6.16 -3.32 -19.36
N ALA A 149 -7.02 -2.97 -18.40
CA ALA A 149 -8.37 -3.47 -18.31
C ALA A 149 -9.29 -2.37 -17.75
N SER A 150 -10.59 -2.43 -18.06
CA SER A 150 -11.56 -1.40 -17.65
C SER A 150 -11.61 -1.19 -16.13
N PHE A 151 -11.44 -2.26 -15.34
CA PHE A 151 -11.38 -2.19 -13.89
C PHE A 151 -10.09 -1.55 -13.32
N GLN A 152 -9.17 -1.12 -14.20
CA GLN A 152 -7.93 -0.41 -13.88
C GLN A 152 -7.88 0.99 -14.47
N CYS A 153 -8.97 1.49 -15.03
CA CYS A 153 -8.94 2.70 -15.85
C CYS A 153 -8.49 3.96 -15.11
N GLN A 154 -8.58 3.98 -13.77
CA GLN A 154 -8.09 5.07 -12.91
C GLN A 154 -6.72 4.75 -12.25
N GLY A 155 -6.13 3.58 -12.55
CA GLY A 155 -4.80 3.21 -12.08
C GLY A 155 -4.69 1.83 -11.44
N VAL A 156 -3.42 1.44 -11.22
CA VAL A 156 -2.98 0.24 -10.49
C VAL A 156 -2.12 0.72 -9.33
N GLU A 157 -2.51 0.38 -8.10
CA GLU A 157 -1.94 0.95 -6.88
C GLU A 157 -1.42 -0.11 -5.91
N ASP A 158 -0.48 0.30 -5.06
CA ASP A 158 -0.09 -0.32 -3.80
C ASP A 158 0.20 -1.83 -3.89
N PRO A 159 1.22 -2.24 -4.64
CA PRO A 159 1.57 -3.65 -4.80
C PRO A 159 2.04 -4.27 -3.48
N ARG A 160 1.60 -5.51 -3.17
CA ARG A 160 2.12 -6.36 -2.11
C ARG A 160 2.56 -7.67 -2.73
N ILE A 161 3.82 -8.03 -2.54
CA ILE A 161 4.40 -9.22 -3.15
C ILE A 161 4.66 -10.25 -2.07
N SER A 162 4.10 -11.43 -2.25
CA SER A 162 4.26 -12.58 -1.36
C SER A 162 4.88 -13.73 -2.13
N LYS A 163 5.86 -14.39 -1.55
CA LYS A 163 6.41 -15.63 -2.09
C LYS A 163 5.76 -16.83 -1.40
N VAL A 164 5.08 -17.68 -2.17
CA VAL A 164 4.45 -18.91 -1.66
C VAL A 164 4.94 -20.11 -2.48
N GLY A 165 5.79 -20.92 -1.88
CA GLY A 165 6.51 -21.98 -2.58
C GLY A 165 7.42 -21.41 -3.67
N ASP A 166 7.26 -21.88 -4.90
CA ASP A 166 8.05 -21.43 -6.07
C ASP A 166 7.39 -20.30 -6.86
N ARG A 167 6.30 -19.73 -6.35
CA ARG A 167 5.52 -18.68 -7.03
C ARG A 167 5.55 -17.38 -6.26
N TRP A 168 5.57 -16.28 -7.01
CA TRP A 168 5.32 -14.95 -6.49
C TRP A 168 3.89 -14.53 -6.82
N LEU A 169 3.21 -14.01 -5.82
CA LEU A 169 1.83 -13.51 -5.89
C LEU A 169 1.88 -12.02 -5.54
N MET A 170 1.44 -11.17 -6.45
CA MET A 170 1.37 -9.74 -6.20
C MET A 170 -0.08 -9.28 -6.24
N THR A 171 -0.60 -8.84 -5.10
CA THR A 171 -1.89 -8.17 -5.04
C THR A 171 -1.73 -6.68 -5.25
N THR A 172 -2.68 -6.07 -5.95
CA THR A 172 -2.74 -4.62 -6.19
C THR A 172 -4.16 -4.11 -5.96
N CYS A 173 -4.29 -2.83 -5.67
CA CYS A 173 -5.57 -2.14 -5.77
C CYS A 173 -5.74 -1.64 -7.21
N SER A 174 -6.75 -2.14 -7.90
CA SER A 174 -7.16 -1.61 -9.20
C SER A 174 -8.35 -0.68 -9.03
N VAL A 175 -8.28 0.49 -9.65
CA VAL A 175 -9.28 1.54 -9.52
C VAL A 175 -10.07 1.67 -10.83
N GLY A 176 -11.35 1.37 -10.76
CA GLY A 176 -12.29 1.46 -11.86
C GLY A 176 -13.50 2.33 -11.51
N PRO A 177 -14.40 2.57 -12.47
CA PRO A 177 -15.54 3.46 -12.26
C PRO A 177 -16.58 2.90 -11.28
N GLU A 178 -16.68 1.58 -11.20
CA GLU A 178 -17.65 0.92 -10.31
C GLU A 178 -17.11 0.75 -8.90
N ARG A 179 -15.79 0.53 -8.75
CA ARG A 179 -15.18 0.19 -7.46
C ARG A 179 -13.66 0.23 -7.48
N GLN A 180 -13.10 0.24 -6.30
CA GLN A 180 -11.75 -0.21 -6.04
C GLN A 180 -11.79 -1.71 -5.75
N CYS A 181 -11.01 -2.50 -6.45
CA CYS A 181 -10.99 -3.96 -6.29
C CYS A 181 -9.55 -4.47 -6.15
N THR A 182 -9.42 -5.66 -5.55
CA THR A 182 -8.13 -6.33 -5.50
C THR A 182 -7.93 -7.18 -6.74
N THR A 183 -6.81 -6.95 -7.42
CA THR A 183 -6.35 -7.77 -8.54
C THR A 183 -5.08 -8.52 -8.18
N LEU A 184 -4.91 -9.68 -8.79
CA LEU A 184 -3.76 -10.54 -8.61
C LEU A 184 -2.91 -10.59 -9.87
N TYR A 185 -1.61 -10.51 -9.66
CA TYR A 185 -0.59 -10.87 -10.64
C TYR A 185 0.21 -12.05 -10.10
N THR A 186 0.67 -12.93 -10.98
CA THR A 186 1.52 -14.06 -10.65
C THR A 186 2.81 -14.03 -11.44
N SER A 187 3.89 -14.56 -10.85
CA SER A 187 5.19 -14.68 -11.49
C SER A 187 5.89 -15.97 -11.06
N GLY A 188 6.70 -16.53 -11.97
CA GLY A 188 7.61 -17.64 -11.67
C GLY A 188 9.04 -17.20 -11.31
N ASP A 189 9.37 -15.92 -11.48
CA ASP A 189 10.73 -15.39 -11.33
C ASP A 189 10.81 -14.04 -10.62
N ALA A 190 9.67 -13.49 -10.19
CA ALA A 190 9.49 -12.15 -9.63
C ALA A 190 9.75 -11.00 -10.63
N VAL A 191 9.92 -11.28 -11.90
CA VAL A 191 10.30 -10.29 -12.93
C VAL A 191 9.19 -10.14 -13.97
N ASP A 192 8.74 -11.26 -14.52
CA ASP A 192 7.66 -11.31 -15.51
C ASP A 192 6.32 -11.60 -14.82
N TRP A 193 5.37 -10.65 -14.91
CA TRP A 193 4.11 -10.71 -14.20
C TRP A 193 2.92 -10.92 -15.13
N THR A 194 2.10 -11.93 -14.83
CA THR A 194 0.85 -12.22 -15.50
C THR A 194 -0.34 -11.74 -14.67
N LEU A 195 -1.22 -10.94 -15.26
CA LEU A 195 -2.48 -10.52 -14.63
C LEU A 195 -3.47 -11.69 -14.64
N GLU A 196 -3.85 -12.17 -13.46
CA GLU A 196 -4.88 -13.19 -13.27
C GLU A 196 -6.30 -12.61 -13.25
N GLY A 197 -6.43 -11.32 -12.92
CA GLY A 197 -7.70 -10.62 -12.83
C GLY A 197 -8.12 -10.23 -11.43
N ILE A 198 -9.41 -9.95 -11.26
CA ILE A 198 -9.99 -9.55 -9.98
C ILE A 198 -10.16 -10.78 -9.08
N VAL A 199 -9.61 -10.71 -7.86
CA VAL A 199 -9.74 -11.79 -6.86
C VAL A 199 -10.66 -11.39 -5.69
N LEU A 200 -10.86 -10.09 -5.46
CA LEU A 200 -11.91 -9.55 -4.58
C LEU A 200 -12.57 -8.38 -5.29
N ASP A 201 -13.86 -8.50 -5.61
CA ASP A 201 -14.57 -7.56 -6.46
C ASP A 201 -15.44 -6.54 -5.70
N HIS A 202 -15.54 -6.63 -4.38
CA HIS A 202 -16.16 -5.60 -3.55
C HIS A 202 -15.17 -4.47 -3.27
N GLN A 203 -15.66 -3.31 -2.81
CA GLN A 203 -14.82 -2.19 -2.38
C GLN A 203 -13.78 -2.69 -1.37
N ASN A 204 -12.54 -2.82 -1.82
CA ASN A 204 -11.44 -3.39 -1.04
C ASN A 204 -10.10 -2.75 -1.39
N LYS A 205 -9.26 -2.57 -0.39
CA LYS A 205 -7.83 -2.22 -0.52
C LYS A 205 -6.99 -3.11 0.40
N ASP A 206 -5.67 -3.01 0.25
CA ASP A 206 -4.70 -3.61 1.18
C ASP A 206 -4.88 -5.11 1.41
N MET A 207 -5.28 -5.85 0.39
CA MET A 207 -5.17 -7.30 0.43
C MET A 207 -3.70 -7.69 0.36
N LEU A 208 -3.29 -8.56 1.26
CA LEU A 208 -1.95 -9.14 1.29
C LEU A 208 -2.03 -10.63 1.62
N ILE A 209 -1.31 -11.43 0.84
CA ILE A 209 -1.27 -12.89 0.99
C ILE A 209 -0.12 -13.22 1.95
N PHE A 210 -0.29 -14.20 2.83
CA PHE A 210 0.75 -14.67 3.73
C PHE A 210 1.88 -15.35 2.94
N GLU A 211 3.13 -15.14 3.35
CA GLU A 211 4.29 -15.80 2.72
C GLU A 211 4.43 -17.26 3.18
N GLY A 212 3.48 -18.08 2.76
CA GLY A 212 3.39 -19.50 3.06
C GLY A 212 1.95 -19.98 3.17
N LEU A 213 1.81 -21.29 3.28
CA LEU A 213 0.51 -21.93 3.48
C LEU A 213 0.28 -22.22 4.97
N VAL A 214 -0.95 -22.07 5.43
CA VAL A 214 -1.41 -22.51 6.74
C VAL A 214 -2.33 -23.70 6.52
N ASP A 215 -1.94 -24.87 7.02
CA ASP A 215 -2.65 -26.14 6.85
C ASP A 215 -3.02 -26.42 5.37
N GLY A 216 -2.06 -26.17 4.47
CA GLY A 216 -2.21 -26.41 3.03
C GLY A 216 -3.10 -25.41 2.28
N ARG A 217 -3.50 -24.30 2.89
CA ARG A 217 -4.33 -23.25 2.30
C ARG A 217 -3.58 -21.92 2.24
N TYR A 218 -3.89 -21.12 1.22
CA TYR A 218 -3.51 -19.71 1.20
C TYR A 218 -4.36 -18.94 2.20
N TRP A 219 -3.73 -17.98 2.87
CA TRP A 219 -4.40 -17.02 3.75
C TRP A 219 -4.07 -15.59 3.33
N ALA A 220 -5.00 -14.70 3.56
CA ALA A 220 -4.81 -13.29 3.27
C ALA A 220 -5.47 -12.42 4.34
N GLN A 221 -4.87 -11.25 4.54
CA GLN A 221 -5.54 -10.12 5.20
C GLN A 221 -6.22 -9.27 4.13
N THR A 222 -7.40 -8.74 4.43
CA THR A 222 -8.21 -7.90 3.54
C THR A 222 -8.73 -6.70 4.31
N ARG A 223 -9.03 -5.61 3.60
CA ARG A 223 -9.65 -4.41 4.16
C ARG A 223 -10.87 -4.02 3.34
N PRO A 224 -12.05 -4.58 3.61
CA PRO A 224 -13.29 -4.09 3.03
C PRO A 224 -13.48 -2.60 3.35
N LEU A 225 -13.82 -1.81 2.34
CA LEU A 225 -14.14 -0.41 2.50
C LEU A 225 -15.66 -0.28 2.72
N GLY A 226 -16.06 0.52 3.69
CA GLY A 226 -17.45 0.76 3.98
C GLY A 226 -17.67 2.21 4.42
N ASP A 227 -18.83 2.76 4.07
CA ASP A 227 -19.24 4.10 4.46
C ASP A 227 -20.13 4.08 5.72
N ILE A 228 -20.64 2.90 6.07
CA ILE A 228 -21.54 2.70 7.20
C ILE A 228 -21.05 1.54 8.07
N TYR A 229 -20.93 1.79 9.36
CA TYR A 229 -20.60 0.78 10.36
C TYR A 229 -21.70 0.69 11.41
N PHE A 230 -22.01 -0.53 11.84
CA PHE A 230 -22.98 -0.75 12.91
C PHE A 230 -22.31 -0.56 14.27
N ALA A 231 -23.01 0.12 15.19
CA ALA A 231 -22.48 0.48 16.48
C ALA A 231 -22.32 -0.75 17.40
N TYR A 232 -21.18 -0.80 18.09
CA TYR A 232 -21.03 -1.67 19.26
C TYR A 232 -21.83 -1.11 20.43
N PRO A 233 -22.35 -1.98 21.33
CA PRO A 233 -23.08 -1.53 22.52
C PRO A 233 -22.15 -0.75 23.48
N PRO A 234 -22.70 0.13 24.31
CA PRO A 234 -21.94 0.82 25.35
C PRO A 234 -21.16 -0.14 26.24
N GLY A 235 -19.90 0.21 26.54
CA GLY A 235 -19.00 -0.62 27.35
C GLY A 235 -18.30 -1.75 26.58
N SER A 236 -18.52 -1.88 25.28
CA SER A 236 -17.74 -2.80 24.45
C SER A 236 -16.25 -2.44 24.47
N PRO A 237 -15.33 -3.44 24.50
CA PRO A 237 -13.91 -3.21 24.33
C PRO A 237 -13.53 -2.82 22.88
N TRP A 238 -14.48 -2.91 21.96
CA TRP A 238 -14.29 -2.64 20.54
C TRP A 238 -15.00 -1.36 20.11
N ARG A 239 -14.42 -0.68 19.13
CA ARG A 239 -15.03 0.47 18.44
C ARG A 239 -15.60 0.02 17.10
N SER A 240 -16.74 0.57 16.71
CA SER A 240 -17.24 0.47 15.33
C SER A 240 -16.27 1.17 14.39
N GLY A 241 -16.06 0.60 13.22
CA GLY A 241 -15.13 1.17 12.23
C GLY A 241 -14.43 0.11 11.39
N PRO A 242 -13.38 0.52 10.69
CA PRO A 242 -12.62 -0.38 9.82
C PRO A 242 -11.98 -1.51 10.62
N SER A 243 -11.78 -2.65 9.96
CA SER A 243 -11.08 -3.81 10.52
C SER A 243 -10.19 -4.45 9.47
N ILE A 244 -9.20 -5.22 9.92
CA ILE A 244 -8.46 -6.14 9.06
C ILE A 244 -9.17 -7.48 9.15
N ASN A 245 -9.71 -7.92 8.02
CA ASN A 245 -10.39 -9.19 7.90
C ASN A 245 -9.44 -10.26 7.38
N LEU A 246 -9.81 -11.51 7.56
CA LEU A 246 -9.09 -12.67 7.05
C LEU A 246 -9.90 -13.34 5.93
N ALA A 247 -9.18 -13.91 4.98
CA ALA A 247 -9.75 -14.78 3.96
C ALA A 247 -8.82 -15.95 3.69
N SER A 248 -9.37 -17.10 3.29
CA SER A 248 -8.58 -18.26 2.89
C SER A 248 -8.95 -18.72 1.49
N SER A 249 -7.99 -19.36 0.81
CA SER A 249 -8.15 -19.86 -0.55
C SER A 249 -7.50 -21.24 -0.71
N PRO A 250 -8.08 -22.17 -1.50
CA PRO A 250 -7.45 -23.42 -1.84
C PRO A 250 -6.34 -23.27 -2.91
N ASP A 251 -6.38 -22.22 -3.72
CA ASP A 251 -5.59 -22.09 -4.94
C ASP A 251 -4.95 -20.69 -5.13
N GLY A 252 -5.23 -19.73 -4.22
CA GLY A 252 -4.77 -18.35 -4.32
C GLY A 252 -5.62 -17.45 -5.23
N LEU A 253 -6.65 -17.99 -5.89
CA LEU A 253 -7.54 -17.29 -6.81
C LEU A 253 -8.95 -17.13 -6.23
N HIS A 254 -9.49 -18.19 -5.63
CA HIS A 254 -10.84 -18.21 -5.07
C HIS A 254 -10.81 -18.01 -3.57
N TRP A 255 -11.23 -16.84 -3.10
CA TRP A 255 -11.12 -16.44 -1.71
C TRP A 255 -12.45 -16.49 -0.98
N LYS A 256 -12.45 -17.15 0.18
CA LYS A 256 -13.58 -17.16 1.12
C LYS A 256 -13.23 -16.33 2.35
N PRO A 257 -13.98 -15.25 2.67
CA PRO A 257 -13.82 -14.51 3.91
C PRO A 257 -14.03 -15.41 5.13
N SER A 258 -13.30 -15.14 6.20
CA SER A 258 -13.54 -15.72 7.52
C SER A 258 -14.76 -15.11 8.18
N ASP A 259 -15.43 -15.85 9.08
CA ASP A 259 -16.66 -15.41 9.74
C ASP A 259 -16.41 -14.29 10.77
N ALA A 260 -15.17 -14.13 11.22
CA ALA A 260 -14.77 -13.08 12.15
C ALA A 260 -13.60 -12.27 11.59
N PRO A 261 -13.50 -10.96 11.89
CA PRO A 261 -12.33 -10.16 11.54
C PRO A 261 -11.10 -10.60 12.33
N GLY A 262 -9.92 -10.48 11.70
CA GLY A 262 -8.64 -10.79 12.33
C GLY A 262 -8.24 -9.73 13.36
N LEU A 263 -8.34 -8.45 13.01
CA LEU A 263 -7.96 -7.35 13.90
C LEU A 263 -9.02 -6.26 13.87
N ARG A 264 -9.41 -5.78 15.07
CA ARG A 264 -10.43 -4.73 15.27
C ARG A 264 -9.85 -3.51 15.97
N PRO A 265 -10.40 -2.30 15.72
CA PRO A 265 -10.06 -1.13 16.52
C PRO A 265 -10.59 -1.29 17.94
N ARG A 266 -9.76 -1.00 18.93
CA ARG A 266 -10.16 -0.97 20.33
C ARG A 266 -10.80 0.36 20.67
N ALA A 267 -11.68 0.35 21.68
CA ALA A 267 -12.39 1.54 22.13
C ALA A 267 -11.44 2.65 22.63
N ASP A 268 -10.30 2.27 23.20
CA ASP A 268 -9.26 3.17 23.76
C ASP A 268 -8.14 3.53 22.77
N SER A 269 -8.17 2.98 21.54
CA SER A 269 -7.13 3.24 20.54
C SER A 269 -7.33 4.60 19.85
N PRO A 270 -6.26 5.37 19.58
CA PRO A 270 -6.32 6.53 18.71
C PRO A 270 -6.61 6.16 17.25
N VAL A 271 -6.29 4.93 16.84
CA VAL A 271 -6.57 4.40 15.50
C VAL A 271 -8.07 4.21 15.33
N SER A 272 -8.71 5.13 14.63
CA SER A 272 -10.16 5.10 14.45
C SER A 272 -10.64 5.48 13.05
N ALA A 273 -9.81 6.16 12.26
CA ALA A 273 -10.19 6.57 10.91
C ALA A 273 -10.08 5.42 9.91
N ARG A 274 -8.95 4.70 9.93
CA ARG A 274 -8.68 3.56 9.04
C ARG A 274 -7.73 2.58 9.73
N MET A 275 -7.81 1.31 9.31
CA MET A 275 -6.77 0.33 9.58
C MET A 275 -6.72 -0.68 8.43
N GLY A 276 -5.56 -1.18 8.09
CA GLY A 276 -5.39 -2.12 6.99
C GLY A 276 -4.03 -2.82 7.04
N GLY A 277 -3.91 -3.92 6.31
CA GLY A 277 -2.67 -4.65 6.19
C GLY A 277 -1.55 -3.79 5.60
N GLY A 278 -0.35 -3.97 6.09
CA GLY A 278 0.87 -3.34 5.61
C GLY A 278 1.61 -4.24 4.62
N ALA A 279 2.67 -4.89 5.10
CA ALA A 279 3.43 -5.88 4.34
C ALA A 279 2.83 -7.28 4.46
N PRO A 280 3.04 -8.18 3.48
CA PRO A 280 2.65 -9.59 3.59
C PRO A 280 3.15 -10.23 4.88
N PRO A 281 2.30 -10.96 5.64
CA PRO A 281 2.73 -11.63 6.85
C PRO A 281 3.77 -12.72 6.55
N ILE A 282 4.82 -12.76 7.36
CA ILE A 282 5.92 -13.72 7.27
C ILE A 282 5.94 -14.62 8.50
N LEU A 283 6.26 -15.91 8.29
CA LEU A 283 6.34 -16.86 9.38
C LEU A 283 7.66 -16.70 10.14
N THR A 284 7.56 -16.52 11.45
CA THR A 284 8.69 -16.43 12.38
C THR A 284 8.65 -17.58 13.39
N PRO A 285 9.71 -17.82 14.19
CA PRO A 285 9.64 -18.77 15.30
C PRO A 285 8.57 -18.47 16.37
N HIS A 286 8.03 -17.24 16.35
CA HIS A 286 7.03 -16.77 17.33
C HIS A 286 5.60 -16.73 16.78
N GLY A 287 5.38 -17.12 15.51
CA GLY A 287 4.12 -17.03 14.79
C GLY A 287 4.23 -16.14 13.54
N TRP A 288 3.10 -15.84 12.91
CA TRP A 288 3.06 -14.95 11.76
C TRP A 288 3.26 -13.50 12.21
N LEU A 289 4.34 -12.88 11.76
CA LEU A 289 4.56 -11.44 11.93
C LEU A 289 3.72 -10.70 10.87
N SER A 290 2.75 -9.94 11.32
CA SER A 290 1.89 -9.09 10.50
C SER A 290 2.19 -7.63 10.79
N LEU A 291 2.62 -6.88 9.78
CA LEU A 291 2.71 -5.42 9.82
C LEU A 291 1.40 -4.83 9.29
N TRP A 292 0.89 -3.80 9.97
CA TRP A 292 -0.36 -3.16 9.59
C TRP A 292 -0.29 -1.65 9.83
N HIS A 293 -1.07 -0.88 9.09
CA HIS A 293 -1.19 0.54 9.33
C HIS A 293 -2.45 0.88 10.12
N GLY A 294 -2.30 1.81 11.03
CA GLY A 294 -3.39 2.45 11.73
C GLY A 294 -3.42 3.93 11.43
N VAL A 295 -4.63 4.49 11.32
CA VAL A 295 -4.82 5.90 10.98
C VAL A 295 -5.57 6.61 12.09
N GLU A 296 -4.94 7.63 12.65
CA GLU A 296 -5.56 8.53 13.62
C GLU A 296 -6.24 9.68 12.88
N PRO A 297 -7.42 10.11 13.31
CA PRO A 297 -8.06 11.29 12.74
C PRO A 297 -7.21 12.54 12.97
N ASN A 298 -7.01 13.34 11.93
CA ASN A 298 -6.36 14.64 12.01
C ASN A 298 -7.04 15.61 11.03
N ASP A 299 -6.85 15.39 9.73
CA ASP A 299 -7.47 16.12 8.63
C ASP A 299 -8.26 15.16 7.73
N SER A 300 -8.46 15.49 6.47
CA SER A 300 -9.12 14.60 5.50
C SER A 300 -8.33 13.31 5.21
N VAL A 301 -7.03 13.27 5.52
CA VAL A 301 -6.14 12.14 5.29
C VAL A 301 -5.89 11.34 6.56
N GLY A 302 -5.59 12.01 7.67
CA GLY A 302 -5.21 11.44 8.96
C GLY A 302 -3.71 11.15 9.08
N ILE A 303 -3.29 10.70 10.28
CA ILE A 303 -1.91 10.35 10.60
C ILE A 303 -1.74 8.85 10.45
N TYR A 304 -0.86 8.42 9.55
CA TYR A 304 -0.58 7.02 9.29
C TYR A 304 0.67 6.54 10.01
N ARG A 305 0.54 5.43 10.75
CA ARG A 305 1.65 4.75 11.42
C ARG A 305 1.62 3.26 11.15
N THR A 306 2.80 2.64 11.14
CA THR A 306 2.93 1.18 11.06
C THR A 306 2.96 0.59 12.46
N TYR A 307 2.18 -0.47 12.64
CA TYR A 307 2.09 -1.31 13.83
C TYR A 307 2.45 -2.74 13.48
N TRP A 308 2.55 -3.61 14.47
CA TRP A 308 2.79 -5.03 14.26
C TRP A 308 1.99 -5.90 15.22
N THR A 309 1.80 -7.16 14.82
CA THR A 309 1.08 -8.18 15.59
C THR A 309 1.72 -9.52 15.30
N LEU A 310 1.77 -10.42 16.29
CA LEU A 310 2.05 -11.84 16.06
C LEU A 310 0.73 -12.60 16.07
N LEU A 311 0.53 -13.41 15.03
CA LEU A 311 -0.61 -14.30 14.90
C LEU A 311 -0.16 -15.74 15.08
N ASP A 312 -1.07 -16.62 15.49
CA ASP A 312 -0.76 -18.03 15.64
C ASP A 312 -0.35 -18.67 14.30
N ALA A 313 0.61 -19.59 14.36
CA ALA A 313 1.18 -20.22 13.17
C ALA A 313 0.18 -21.14 12.43
N HIS A 314 -0.80 -21.70 13.15
CA HIS A 314 -1.80 -22.66 12.63
C HIS A 314 -3.18 -22.04 12.49
N ASP A 315 -3.50 -21.00 13.28
CA ASP A 315 -4.76 -20.26 13.19
C ASP A 315 -4.50 -18.75 13.17
N PRO A 316 -4.36 -18.12 12.01
CA PRO A 316 -4.11 -16.68 11.90
C PRO A 316 -5.19 -15.76 12.49
N ALA A 317 -6.33 -16.31 12.89
CA ALA A 317 -7.36 -15.54 13.62
C ALA A 317 -6.99 -15.33 15.10
N ILE A 318 -6.04 -16.11 15.64
CA ILE A 318 -5.59 -15.99 17.01
C ILE A 318 -4.42 -14.99 17.09
N ILE A 319 -4.63 -13.91 17.83
CA ILE A 319 -3.60 -12.89 18.09
C ILE A 319 -2.81 -13.35 19.32
N LEU A 320 -1.50 -13.58 19.13
CA LEU A 320 -0.59 -13.99 20.21
C LEU A 320 0.03 -12.79 20.92
N HIS A 321 0.29 -11.70 20.17
CA HIS A 321 0.88 -10.47 20.71
C HIS A 321 0.45 -9.27 19.87
N ASP A 322 0.03 -8.19 20.54
CA ASP A 322 -0.41 -6.93 19.91
C ASP A 322 0.00 -5.76 20.81
N PRO A 323 1.22 -5.21 20.64
CA PRO A 323 1.76 -4.17 21.51
C PRO A 323 1.06 -2.83 21.40
N ARG A 324 0.39 -2.57 20.27
CA ARG A 324 -0.36 -1.34 19.97
C ARG A 324 0.43 -0.04 20.13
N VAL A 325 1.72 -0.14 19.97
CA VAL A 325 2.61 1.02 19.88
C VAL A 325 3.12 1.10 18.44
N PRO A 326 3.28 2.30 17.89
CA PRO A 326 3.83 2.46 16.55
C PRO A 326 5.23 1.83 16.46
N LEU A 327 5.46 1.08 15.38
CA LEU A 327 6.75 0.52 15.02
C LEU A 327 7.54 1.50 14.13
N ILE A 328 6.84 2.08 13.14
CA ILE A 328 7.41 3.05 12.21
C ILE A 328 6.46 4.26 12.15
N GLU A 329 7.03 5.44 12.25
CA GLU A 329 6.36 6.73 12.09
C GLU A 329 7.02 7.51 10.94
N ALA A 330 6.33 8.51 10.42
CA ALA A 330 6.91 9.39 9.41
C ALA A 330 8.20 10.04 9.95
N ALA A 331 9.19 10.16 9.08
CA ALA A 331 10.52 10.68 9.41
C ALA A 331 10.81 11.93 8.56
N PRO A 332 10.36 13.14 8.98
CA PRO A 332 10.50 14.37 8.19
C PRO A 332 11.93 14.65 7.73
N ALA A 333 12.93 14.29 8.54
CA ALA A 333 14.34 14.49 8.20
C ALA A 333 14.77 13.71 6.94
N LEU A 334 14.08 12.63 6.59
CA LEU A 334 14.37 11.89 5.36
C LEU A 334 13.91 12.65 4.10
N THR A 335 12.90 13.49 4.23
CA THR A 335 12.28 14.21 3.11
C THR A 335 12.64 15.69 3.04
N ASP A 336 13.58 16.17 3.86
CA ASP A 336 14.00 17.58 3.87
C ASP A 336 14.44 18.08 2.49
N ALA A 337 15.15 17.24 1.73
CA ALA A 337 15.59 17.56 0.36
C ALA A 337 14.44 17.60 -0.68
N LEU A 338 13.23 17.14 -0.30
CA LEU A 338 12.01 17.10 -1.11
C LEU A 338 10.93 18.02 -0.54
N SER A 339 11.28 18.95 0.35
CA SER A 339 10.34 19.76 1.13
C SER A 339 9.38 20.60 0.27
N ASP A 340 9.83 21.02 -0.92
CA ASP A 340 9.03 21.76 -1.91
C ASP A 340 7.95 20.91 -2.61
N ARG A 341 8.04 19.58 -2.47
CA ARG A 341 7.15 18.61 -3.09
C ARG A 341 6.19 17.95 -2.10
N ILE A 342 6.38 18.15 -0.79
CA ILE A 342 5.55 17.55 0.25
C ILE A 342 4.16 18.19 0.23
N TYR A 343 3.15 17.41 -0.13
CA TYR A 343 1.74 17.81 -0.12
C TYR A 343 0.93 17.12 0.98
N LEU A 344 1.46 16.05 1.59
CA LEU A 344 0.91 15.34 2.73
C LEU A 344 1.96 15.22 3.83
N ARG A 345 1.53 15.12 5.09
CA ARG A 345 2.43 15.01 6.24
C ARG A 345 1.99 13.85 7.14
N ASP A 346 2.91 13.39 7.99
CA ASP A 346 2.65 12.37 9.01
C ASP A 346 2.08 11.06 8.43
N ILE A 347 2.60 10.64 7.27
CA ILE A 347 2.21 9.42 6.59
C ILE A 347 3.42 8.52 6.40
N VAL A 348 3.36 7.31 6.97
CA VAL A 348 4.21 6.19 6.59
C VAL A 348 3.32 4.98 6.25
N PHE A 349 3.49 4.44 5.05
CA PHE A 349 2.65 3.36 4.55
C PHE A 349 3.49 2.16 4.15
N THR A 350 3.58 1.18 5.05
CA THR A 350 4.38 -0.04 4.84
C THR A 350 3.68 -0.99 3.89
N THR A 351 4.43 -1.53 2.92
CA THR A 351 3.89 -2.39 1.85
C THR A 351 4.77 -3.59 1.51
N GLY A 352 5.99 -3.65 2.04
CA GLY A 352 6.91 -4.76 1.77
C GLY A 352 7.77 -5.10 2.97
N ILE A 353 8.21 -6.37 3.05
CA ILE A 353 9.13 -6.88 4.07
C ILE A 353 9.91 -8.06 3.50
N VAL A 354 11.21 -8.12 3.77
CA VAL A 354 12.06 -9.29 3.47
C VAL A 354 13.03 -9.56 4.62
N GLU A 355 13.48 -10.80 4.72
CA GLU A 355 14.55 -11.15 5.64
C GLU A 355 15.92 -10.67 5.16
N ASP A 356 16.73 -10.15 6.11
CA ASP A 356 18.10 -9.70 5.89
C ASP A 356 18.97 -10.07 7.10
N GLY A 357 19.45 -11.31 7.13
CA GLY A 357 20.21 -11.85 8.26
C GLY A 357 19.44 -11.80 9.58
N ASP A 358 19.97 -11.09 10.57
CA ASP A 358 19.35 -10.90 11.90
C ASP A 358 18.31 -9.77 11.92
N HIS A 359 18.00 -9.19 10.75
CA HIS A 359 17.07 -8.09 10.58
C HIS A 359 15.96 -8.43 9.59
N TYR A 360 14.95 -7.59 9.56
CA TYR A 360 14.02 -7.42 8.45
C TYR A 360 14.32 -6.10 7.76
N LEU A 361 14.25 -6.11 6.44
CA LEU A 361 14.21 -4.91 5.62
C LEU A 361 12.76 -4.64 5.27
N VAL A 362 12.23 -3.50 5.75
CA VAL A 362 10.83 -3.10 5.60
C VAL A 362 10.74 -1.95 4.61
N ALA A 363 9.91 -2.09 3.59
CA ALA A 363 9.67 -1.08 2.57
C ALA A 363 8.37 -0.32 2.84
N SER A 364 8.43 1.00 2.75
CA SER A 364 7.31 1.91 3.02
C SER A 364 7.28 3.08 2.03
N GLY A 365 6.08 3.64 1.81
CA GLY A 365 5.94 4.99 1.31
C GLY A 365 6.14 5.99 2.44
N GLU A 366 6.96 6.99 2.23
CA GLU A 366 7.15 8.13 3.12
C GLU A 366 6.41 9.33 2.54
N VAL A 367 5.43 9.86 3.27
CA VAL A 367 4.56 11.00 2.98
C VAL A 367 3.90 10.95 1.58
N ASP A 368 3.58 9.75 1.09
CA ASP A 368 3.09 9.48 -0.28
C ASP A 368 3.97 10.09 -1.39
N LEU A 369 5.26 10.26 -1.10
CA LEU A 369 6.22 10.92 -1.99
C LEU A 369 7.36 10.01 -2.43
N ALA A 370 7.98 9.27 -1.51
CA ALA A 370 9.21 8.50 -1.78
C ALA A 370 9.18 7.10 -1.18
N CYS A 371 10.02 6.20 -1.68
CA CYS A 371 10.24 4.87 -1.12
C CYS A 371 11.29 4.92 -0.02
N ARG A 372 10.90 4.50 1.17
CA ARG A 372 11.76 4.35 2.36
C ARG A 372 12.05 2.89 2.61
N LEU A 373 13.27 2.57 2.97
CA LEU A 373 13.66 1.29 3.56
C LEU A 373 14.05 1.51 5.02
N THR A 374 13.57 0.60 5.88
CA THR A 374 13.85 0.58 7.32
C THR A 374 14.41 -0.79 7.69
N ARG A 375 15.61 -0.85 8.29
CA ARG A 375 16.19 -2.09 8.81
C ARG A 375 15.81 -2.25 10.28
N ILE A 376 15.14 -3.34 10.65
CA ILE A 376 14.63 -3.61 12.00
C ILE A 376 15.17 -4.94 12.46
N ALA A 377 15.76 -4.98 13.67
CA ALA A 377 16.27 -6.22 14.26
C ALA A 377 15.13 -7.24 14.52
N LYS A 378 15.34 -8.51 14.16
CA LYS A 378 14.36 -9.59 14.40
C LYS A 378 14.00 -9.73 15.88
N SER A 379 14.92 -9.40 16.79
CA SER A 379 14.70 -9.38 18.25
C SER A 379 13.63 -8.37 18.72
N THR A 380 13.26 -7.39 17.88
CA THR A 380 12.14 -6.48 18.16
C THR A 380 10.79 -7.21 18.23
N PHE A 381 10.66 -8.34 17.51
CA PHE A 381 9.40 -9.05 17.31
C PHE A 381 9.34 -10.33 18.17
N THR A 382 9.55 -10.20 19.46
CA THR A 382 9.41 -11.28 20.43
C THR A 382 8.16 -11.08 21.31
N ARG A 383 7.71 -12.16 21.98
CA ARG A 383 6.58 -12.10 22.92
C ARG A 383 6.97 -11.41 24.21
#